data_e2ac91185601625ccf10f9e4a447af0a
#
_entry.id   e2ac91185601625ccf10f9e4a447af0a
#
_cell.length_a   1.000
_cell.length_b   1.000
_cell.length_c   1.000
_cell.angle_alpha   90.00
_cell.angle_beta   90.00
_cell.angle_gamma   90.00
#
_symmetry.space_group_name_H-M   'P 1'
#
loop_
_entity.id
_entity.type
_entity.pdbx_description
1 polymer ?
#
loop_
_entity_poly.entity_id
_entity_poly.type
_entity_poly.pdbx_seq_one_letter_code
_entity_poly.pdbx_strand_id
1 'polypeptide(L)'
;MSEALSFAPLHVHDTNSSLDGAALTPELAERCKELGHPACAITNHGVVLGHFAFDREMRKVGVKPIFGNEMYLVPDLRDKGKVKGERREGEVRAFGYSHLTVLA
;
A
#
# COMPACT_ATOMS: atom_id res chain seq x y z
N MET A 1 16.75 -15.51 -27.62
CA MET A 1 15.47 -15.04 -27.03
C MET A 1 15.78 -14.25 -25.77
N SER A 2 15.41 -13.00 -25.75
CA SER A 2 15.47 -12.23 -24.50
C SER A 2 14.39 -12.79 -23.56
N GLU A 3 14.77 -13.26 -22.40
CA GLU A 3 13.81 -13.51 -21.33
C GLU A 3 13.09 -12.20 -21.02
N ALA A 4 11.77 -12.19 -21.13
CA ALA A 4 10.98 -11.05 -20.71
C ALA A 4 11.21 -10.85 -19.22
N LEU A 5 11.69 -9.65 -18.83
CA LEU A 5 11.85 -9.31 -17.44
C LEU A 5 10.48 -9.38 -16.76
N SER A 6 10.37 -10.27 -15.78
CA SER A 6 9.17 -10.40 -14.97
C SER A 6 9.17 -9.30 -13.90
N PHE A 7 8.08 -8.53 -13.83
CA PHE A 7 7.93 -7.45 -12.87
C PHE A 7 6.70 -7.68 -12.00
N ALA A 8 6.85 -7.52 -10.70
CA ALA A 8 5.76 -7.52 -9.74
C ALA A 8 5.76 -6.20 -8.96
N PRO A 9 4.67 -5.41 -9.02
CA PRO A 9 4.57 -4.20 -8.21
C PRO A 9 4.43 -4.56 -6.73
N LEU A 10 5.27 -3.97 -5.90
CA LEU A 10 5.37 -4.26 -4.46
C LEU A 10 4.88 -3.12 -3.54
N HIS A 11 4.50 -1.99 -4.12
CA HIS A 11 3.98 -0.84 -3.38
C HIS A 11 2.77 -0.27 -4.10
N VAL A 12 1.59 -0.73 -3.73
CA VAL A 12 0.34 -0.40 -4.41
C VAL A 12 -0.74 -0.05 -3.39
N HIS A 13 -1.50 0.99 -3.69
CA HIS A 13 -2.67 1.39 -2.93
C HIS A 13 -3.93 1.26 -3.78
N ASP A 14 -5.01 0.77 -3.19
CA ASP A 14 -6.34 0.79 -3.79
C ASP A 14 -7.28 1.75 -3.04
N THR A 15 -8.55 1.76 -3.38
CA THR A 15 -9.54 2.65 -2.74
C THR A 15 -9.73 2.43 -1.24
N ASN A 16 -9.20 1.35 -0.65
CA ASN A 16 -9.18 1.15 0.79
C ASN A 16 -8.07 1.94 1.50
N SER A 17 -7.12 2.50 0.73
CA SER A 17 -6.13 3.44 1.24
C SER A 17 -6.69 4.85 1.19
N SER A 18 -7.23 5.33 2.31
CA SER A 18 -7.80 6.67 2.40
C SER A 18 -6.81 7.73 1.94
N LEU A 19 -7.27 8.67 1.12
CA LEU A 19 -6.57 9.84 0.60
C LEU A 19 -5.60 9.61 -0.57
N ASP A 20 -5.09 8.41 -0.82
CA ASP A 20 -4.07 8.18 -1.84
C ASP A 20 -4.30 6.99 -2.78
N GLY A 21 -5.35 6.22 -2.57
CA GLY A 21 -5.73 5.10 -3.44
C GLY A 21 -6.96 5.42 -4.27
N ALA A 22 -6.84 5.37 -5.60
CA ALA A 22 -7.94 5.66 -6.53
C ALA A 22 -8.37 4.43 -7.36
N ALA A 23 -7.56 3.39 -7.42
CA ALA A 23 -7.86 2.19 -8.18
C ALA A 23 -8.84 1.28 -7.44
N LEU A 24 -9.91 0.88 -8.14
CA LEU A 24 -10.78 -0.17 -7.64
C LEU A 24 -10.07 -1.52 -7.71
N THR A 25 -10.27 -2.37 -6.71
CA THR A 25 -9.58 -3.67 -6.61
C THR A 25 -9.76 -4.55 -7.84
N PRO A 26 -10.98 -4.72 -8.41
CA PRO A 26 -11.16 -5.48 -9.65
C PRO A 26 -10.42 -4.90 -10.86
N GLU A 27 -10.41 -3.58 -11.00
CA GLU A 27 -9.71 -2.90 -12.10
C GLU A 27 -8.20 -3.05 -11.98
N LEU A 28 -7.68 -3.00 -10.75
CA LEU A 28 -6.27 -3.25 -10.47
C LEU A 28 -5.87 -4.69 -10.86
N ALA A 29 -6.71 -5.67 -10.54
CA ALA A 29 -6.47 -7.06 -10.92
C ALA A 29 -6.45 -7.25 -12.44
N GLU A 30 -7.42 -6.70 -13.16
CA GLU A 30 -7.46 -6.75 -14.62
C GLU A 30 -6.22 -6.07 -15.24
N ARG A 31 -5.80 -4.95 -14.70
CA ARG A 31 -4.62 -4.24 -15.20
C ARG A 31 -3.33 -5.04 -14.98
N CYS A 32 -3.19 -5.70 -13.84
CA CYS A 32 -2.07 -6.61 -13.57
C CYS A 32 -2.02 -7.75 -14.58
N LYS A 33 -3.18 -8.33 -14.90
CA LYS A 33 -3.30 -9.38 -15.92
C LYS A 33 -2.90 -8.87 -17.31
N GLU A 34 -3.43 -7.73 -17.73
CA GLU A 34 -3.09 -7.11 -19.01
C GLU A 34 -1.59 -6.85 -19.18
N LEU A 35 -0.94 -6.40 -18.11
CA LEU A 35 0.49 -6.12 -18.09
C LEU A 35 1.36 -7.37 -17.93
N GLY A 36 0.76 -8.52 -17.70
CA GLY A 36 1.49 -9.78 -17.51
C GLY A 36 2.24 -9.87 -16.19
N HIS A 37 1.81 -9.15 -15.15
CA HIS A 37 2.42 -9.24 -13.82
C HIS A 37 2.14 -10.60 -13.18
N PRO A 38 3.17 -11.35 -12.75
CA PRO A 38 2.95 -12.65 -12.09
C PRO A 38 2.41 -12.51 -10.67
N ALA A 39 2.64 -11.38 -10.05
CA ALA A 39 2.22 -11.07 -8.68
C ALA A 39 1.99 -9.55 -8.52
N CYS A 40 1.26 -9.18 -7.51
CA CYS A 40 1.07 -7.79 -7.12
C CYS A 40 0.86 -7.69 -5.61
N ALA A 41 1.50 -6.73 -4.96
CA ALA A 41 1.29 -6.46 -3.55
C ALA A 41 0.20 -5.41 -3.35
N ILE A 42 -0.48 -5.52 -2.22
CA ILE A 42 -1.34 -4.46 -1.69
C ILE A 42 -0.73 -3.93 -0.40
N THR A 43 -0.50 -2.63 -0.34
CA THR A 43 0.23 -1.97 0.75
C THR A 43 -0.45 -0.68 1.19
N ASN A 44 -1.74 -0.77 1.49
CA ASN A 44 -2.52 0.39 1.90
C ASN A 44 -2.01 1.00 3.21
N HIS A 45 -2.22 2.29 3.39
CA HIS A 45 -1.76 3.02 4.57
C HIS A 45 -2.45 2.55 5.85
N GLY A 46 -1.71 1.87 6.72
CA GLY A 46 -2.10 1.53 8.08
C GLY A 46 -3.31 0.60 8.22
N VAL A 47 -3.81 0.03 7.11
CA VAL A 47 -5.03 -0.79 7.10
C VAL A 47 -4.84 -2.09 6.31
N VAL A 48 -5.60 -3.11 6.69
CA VAL A 48 -5.65 -4.42 6.01
C VAL A 48 -7.06 -4.74 5.51
N LEU A 49 -7.95 -3.75 5.48
CA LEU A 49 -9.38 -3.93 5.19
C LEU A 49 -9.65 -4.54 3.81
N GLY A 50 -8.85 -4.21 2.82
CA GLY A 50 -9.02 -4.66 1.45
C GLY A 50 -8.40 -6.02 1.14
N HIS A 51 -7.74 -6.68 2.07
CA HIS A 51 -6.94 -7.89 1.79
C HIS A 51 -7.77 -9.06 1.24
N PHE A 52 -8.95 -9.30 1.78
CA PHE A 52 -9.83 -10.38 1.27
C PHE A 52 -10.33 -10.11 -0.15
N ALA A 53 -10.75 -8.89 -0.43
CA ALA A 53 -11.20 -8.52 -1.77
C ALA A 53 -10.04 -8.60 -2.77
N PHE A 54 -8.86 -8.12 -2.36
CA PHE A 54 -7.65 -8.18 -3.16
C PHE A 54 -7.24 -9.62 -3.47
N ASP A 55 -7.21 -10.51 -2.49
CA ASP A 55 -6.92 -11.93 -2.68
C ASP A 55 -7.87 -12.56 -3.69
N ARG A 56 -9.15 -12.33 -3.52
CA ARG A 56 -10.20 -12.88 -4.39
C ARG A 56 -10.04 -12.40 -5.83
N GLU A 57 -9.90 -11.09 -6.04
CA GLU A 57 -9.83 -10.51 -7.38
C GLU A 57 -8.53 -10.88 -8.10
N MET A 58 -7.40 -10.89 -7.40
CA MET A 58 -6.11 -11.30 -7.98
C MET A 58 -6.12 -12.77 -8.39
N ARG A 59 -6.66 -13.67 -7.55
CA ARG A 59 -6.74 -15.10 -7.87
C ARG A 59 -7.66 -15.39 -9.06
N LYS A 60 -8.74 -14.64 -9.22
CA LYS A 60 -9.62 -14.76 -10.40
C LYS A 60 -8.89 -14.57 -11.72
N VAL A 61 -7.92 -13.68 -11.75
CA VAL A 61 -7.15 -13.36 -12.97
C VAL A 61 -5.81 -14.08 -13.04
N GLY A 62 -5.48 -14.94 -12.08
CA GLY A 62 -4.26 -15.73 -12.05
C GLY A 62 -3.02 -14.95 -11.63
N VAL A 63 -3.17 -13.84 -10.95
CA VAL A 63 -2.07 -13.03 -10.39
C VAL A 63 -1.90 -13.38 -8.91
N LYS A 64 -0.66 -13.64 -8.48
CA LYS A 64 -0.39 -13.96 -7.07
C LYS A 64 -0.54 -12.72 -6.20
N PRO A 65 -1.45 -12.72 -5.21
CA PRO A 65 -1.54 -11.64 -4.25
C PRO A 65 -0.39 -11.70 -3.25
N ILE A 66 0.20 -10.55 -2.96
CA ILE A 66 1.17 -10.36 -1.90
C ILE A 66 0.57 -9.37 -0.90
N PHE A 67 0.50 -9.74 0.37
CA PHE A 67 -0.10 -8.92 1.40
C PHE A 67 0.95 -8.09 2.10
N GLY A 68 0.66 -6.83 2.27
CA GLY A 68 1.54 -5.91 2.96
C GLY A 68 0.78 -4.76 3.59
N ASN A 69 1.52 -3.85 4.15
CA ASN A 69 0.99 -2.64 4.77
C ASN A 69 2.03 -1.54 4.70
N GLU A 70 1.60 -0.32 4.44
CA GLU A 70 2.44 0.85 4.61
C GLU A 70 2.27 1.38 6.03
N MET A 71 3.14 0.89 6.91
CA MET A 71 3.04 1.13 8.35
C MET A 71 3.54 2.53 8.72
N TYR A 72 3.00 3.06 9.79
CA TYR A 72 3.47 4.30 10.40
C TYR A 72 4.60 4.00 11.37
N LEU A 73 5.76 4.59 11.12
CA LEU A 73 6.93 4.49 11.98
C LEU A 73 7.02 5.75 12.82
N VAL A 74 7.05 5.59 14.13
CA VAL A 74 7.09 6.70 15.10
C VAL A 74 8.32 6.58 16.02
N PRO A 75 8.87 7.69 16.50
CA PRO A 75 10.01 7.65 17.42
C PRO A 75 9.69 7.00 18.75
N ASP A 76 8.45 7.13 19.22
CA ASP A 76 7.98 6.58 20.50
C ASP A 76 6.53 6.10 20.39
N LEU A 77 6.30 4.81 20.66
CA LEU A 77 4.97 4.19 20.64
C LEU A 77 4.00 4.75 21.69
N ARG A 78 4.53 5.43 22.70
CA ARG A 78 3.71 6.09 23.71
C ARG A 78 3.05 7.36 23.21
N ASP A 79 3.56 7.94 22.14
CA ASP A 79 3.01 9.14 21.50
C ASP A 79 1.84 8.79 20.58
N LYS A 80 0.82 8.14 21.13
CA LYS A 80 -0.37 7.71 20.41
C LYS A 80 -1.09 8.88 19.73
N GLY A 81 -0.69 9.20 18.53
CA GLY A 81 -1.36 10.20 17.70
C GLY A 81 -1.32 11.62 18.24
N LYS A 82 -0.48 11.91 19.21
CA LYS A 82 -0.20 13.28 19.62
C LYS A 82 0.74 13.95 18.63
N VAL A 83 0.31 14.06 17.38
CA VAL A 83 0.82 15.10 16.51
C VAL A 83 0.15 16.43 16.90
N LYS A 84 0.22 16.76 18.17
CA LYS A 84 -0.09 18.07 18.69
C LYS A 84 1.22 18.82 18.90
N GLY A 85 1.89 19.11 17.82
CA GLY A 85 2.74 20.26 17.84
C GLY A 85 1.84 21.48 17.83
N GLU A 86 1.71 22.19 18.94
CA GLU A 86 1.29 23.59 18.91
C GLU A 86 2.23 24.28 17.92
N ARG A 87 1.65 24.84 16.89
CA ARG A 87 2.37 25.54 15.84
C ARG A 87 3.00 26.78 16.44
N ARG A 88 4.28 26.76 16.71
CA ARG A 88 5.03 27.99 16.91
C ARG A 88 5.17 28.67 15.55
N GLU A 89 4.92 29.95 15.50
CA GLU A 89 5.06 30.76 14.28
C GLU A 89 6.47 30.53 13.68
N GLY A 90 6.54 30.02 12.41
CA GLY A 90 7.79 29.78 11.71
C GLY A 90 8.32 28.34 11.71
N GLU A 91 7.68 27.37 12.42
CA GLU A 91 8.08 25.97 12.35
C GLU A 91 7.40 25.22 11.18
N VAL A 92 8.22 24.59 10.34
CA VAL A 92 7.74 23.59 9.37
C VAL A 92 7.23 22.40 10.17
N ARG A 93 5.98 21.97 9.94
CA ARG A 93 5.46 20.73 10.52
C ARG A 93 6.36 19.57 10.11
N ALA A 94 7.20 19.12 11.02
CA ALA A 94 7.72 17.78 10.93
C ALA A 94 6.55 16.84 11.25
N PHE A 95 6.12 16.03 10.27
CA PHE A 95 5.21 14.93 10.54
C PHE A 95 5.89 14.04 11.58
N GLY A 96 5.23 13.76 12.69
CA GLY A 96 5.80 12.97 13.77
C GLY A 96 5.91 11.48 13.45
N TYR A 97 5.78 11.08 12.17
CA TYR A 97 5.88 9.70 11.71
C TYR A 97 6.49 9.63 10.30
N SER A 98 7.05 8.48 9.99
CA SER A 98 7.48 8.08 8.66
C SER A 98 6.69 6.86 8.21
N HIS A 99 6.79 6.49 6.94
CA HIS A 99 6.17 5.29 6.42
C HIS A 99 7.22 4.20 6.16
N LEU A 100 6.85 2.96 6.43
CA LEU A 100 7.63 1.77 6.11
C LEU A 100 6.71 0.74 5.46
N THR A 101 7.02 0.38 4.22
CA THR A 101 6.30 -0.69 3.53
C THR A 101 6.82 -2.05 4.00
N VAL A 102 5.93 -2.88 4.51
CA VAL A 102 6.22 -4.24 4.99
C VAL A 102 5.40 -5.23 4.18
N LEU A 103 6.03 -6.28 3.69
CA LEU A 103 5.40 -7.38 2.95
C LEU A 103 5.44 -8.65 3.77
N ALA A 104 4.36 -9.41 3.69
CA ALA A 104 4.28 -10.74 4.28
C ALA A 104 4.69 -11.84 3.28
#